data_71d5aff2d971f1ebc07318e3584cc977
#
_entry.id   71d5aff2d971f1ebc07318e3584cc977
#
_cell.length_a   1.000
_cell.length_b   1.000
_cell.length_c   1.000
_cell.angle_alpha   90.00
_cell.angle_beta   90.00
_cell.angle_gamma   90.00
#
_symmetry.space_group_name_H-M   'P 1'
#
loop_
_entity.id
_entity.type
_entity.pdbx_description
1 polymer ?
#
loop_
_entity_poly.entity_id
_entity_poly.type
_entity_poly.pdbx_seq_one_letter_code
_entity_poly.pdbx_strand_id
1 'polypeptide(L)'
;LEMLPLDNFDVICGVPYAALPMATAMSLESYIPLIIKRKEAKEYGTKKLIEGIYKSGQNCLLVEDVITSGKSLVETIAEVENEGLKVSDIVVVLDREQGGKQLLQEKGYHVHTLFSISEVVEILKEVDHLTEEEVLRINEFISGNKIEFKEEKRLSYEQKLENCEHSVGKKILEIAIAKQSNLIASADVTTTKELLEFAEQVGPHIVALKTHIDIISDFDSDKTILPLKDLATKHNFLLMEDRKFGDIGNTQELQYRGGKYKISHWADL
;
A
#
# COMPACT_ATOMS: atom_id res chain seq x y z
N LEU A 1 -29.17 11.38 -9.68
CA LEU A 1 -29.65 10.01 -9.98
C LEU A 1 -30.09 9.83 -11.43
N GLU A 2 -30.73 10.83 -12.05
CA GLU A 2 -31.20 10.78 -13.44
C GLU A 2 -30.08 10.50 -14.48
N MET A 3 -28.82 10.67 -14.12
CA MET A 3 -27.66 10.44 -14.99
C MET A 3 -27.18 8.98 -15.00
N LEU A 4 -27.78 8.09 -14.19
CA LEU A 4 -27.28 6.74 -14.00
C LEU A 4 -28.37 5.70 -14.27
N PRO A 5 -28.05 4.59 -14.95
CA PRO A 5 -28.94 3.46 -15.09
C PRO A 5 -28.98 2.66 -13.76
N LEU A 6 -29.72 3.18 -12.76
CA LEU A 6 -29.75 2.65 -11.42
C LEU A 6 -30.16 1.16 -11.35
N ASP A 7 -30.95 0.70 -12.29
CA ASP A 7 -31.40 -0.71 -12.40
C ASP A 7 -30.24 -1.70 -12.61
N ASN A 8 -29.05 -1.22 -12.93
CA ASN A 8 -27.87 -2.03 -13.14
C ASN A 8 -27.09 -2.33 -11.84
N PHE A 9 -27.46 -1.72 -10.72
CA PHE A 9 -26.73 -1.84 -9.47
C PHE A 9 -27.55 -2.55 -8.40
N ASP A 10 -26.92 -3.49 -7.72
CA ASP A 10 -27.52 -4.26 -6.63
C ASP A 10 -27.26 -3.62 -5.26
N VAL A 11 -26.14 -2.90 -5.12
CA VAL A 11 -25.71 -2.25 -3.88
C VAL A 11 -24.98 -0.93 -4.17
N ILE A 12 -25.06 0.00 -3.21
CA ILE A 12 -24.31 1.27 -3.22
C ILE A 12 -23.28 1.22 -2.11
N CYS A 13 -22.04 1.64 -2.39
CA CYS A 13 -20.96 1.77 -1.41
C CYS A 13 -20.41 3.19 -1.39
N GLY A 14 -20.56 3.88 -0.25
CA GLY A 14 -19.93 5.18 -0.02
C GLY A 14 -18.49 5.01 0.47
N VAL A 15 -17.56 5.77 -0.13
CA VAL A 15 -16.17 5.83 0.35
C VAL A 15 -16.11 6.64 1.66
N PRO A 16 -15.47 6.12 2.72
CA PRO A 16 -15.43 6.83 4.00
C PRO A 16 -14.55 8.09 3.95
N TYR A 17 -14.99 9.24 4.54
CA TYR A 17 -16.25 9.34 5.28
C TYR A 17 -17.24 10.30 4.62
N ALA A 18 -16.76 11.28 3.85
CA ALA A 18 -17.57 12.39 3.35
C ALA A 18 -18.61 11.94 2.31
N ALA A 19 -18.36 10.85 1.58
CA ALA A 19 -19.33 10.29 0.65
C ALA A 19 -20.49 9.52 1.31
N LEU A 20 -20.38 9.11 2.58
CA LEU A 20 -21.42 8.31 3.25
C LEU A 20 -22.79 8.99 3.32
N PRO A 21 -22.92 10.29 3.68
CA PRO A 21 -24.21 10.96 3.66
C PRO A 21 -24.88 10.94 2.28
N MET A 22 -24.09 11.14 1.22
CA MET A 22 -24.59 11.13 -0.16
C MET A 22 -25.00 9.74 -0.60
N ALA A 23 -24.17 8.73 -0.34
CA ALA A 23 -24.49 7.33 -0.61
C ALA A 23 -25.75 6.88 0.14
N THR A 24 -25.95 7.37 1.39
CA THR A 24 -27.15 7.12 2.17
C THR A 24 -28.39 7.75 1.51
N ALA A 25 -28.28 9.01 1.10
CA ALA A 25 -29.38 9.69 0.41
C ALA A 25 -29.74 8.98 -0.91
N MET A 26 -28.73 8.59 -1.69
CA MET A 26 -28.92 7.82 -2.92
C MET A 26 -29.61 6.47 -2.67
N SER A 27 -29.19 5.75 -1.63
CA SER A 27 -29.80 4.46 -1.24
C SER A 27 -31.26 4.63 -0.84
N LEU A 28 -31.59 5.67 -0.08
CA LEU A 28 -32.98 5.96 0.35
C LEU A 28 -33.88 6.31 -0.84
N GLU A 29 -33.37 7.09 -1.79
CA GLU A 29 -34.11 7.54 -2.96
C GLU A 29 -34.32 6.40 -3.98
N SER A 30 -33.28 5.59 -4.20
CA SER A 30 -33.29 4.51 -5.20
C SER A 30 -33.79 3.17 -4.68
N TYR A 31 -33.91 3.01 -3.35
CA TYR A 31 -34.19 1.73 -2.67
C TYR A 31 -33.11 0.65 -2.90
N ILE A 32 -31.91 1.04 -3.40
CA ILE A 32 -30.77 0.14 -3.54
C ILE A 32 -30.07 0.03 -2.17
N PRO A 33 -29.78 -1.18 -1.66
CA PRO A 33 -29.12 -1.37 -0.38
C PRO A 33 -27.79 -0.66 -0.26
N LEU A 34 -27.56 0.00 0.88
CA LEU A 34 -26.27 0.61 1.22
C LEU A 34 -25.35 -0.40 1.90
N ILE A 35 -24.11 -0.48 1.45
CA ILE A 35 -23.02 -1.14 2.15
C ILE A 35 -21.95 -0.09 2.53
N ILE A 36 -21.22 -0.34 3.60
CA ILE A 36 -20.25 0.62 4.14
C ILE A 36 -18.88 -0.04 4.17
N LYS A 37 -17.91 0.62 3.51
CA LYS A 37 -16.51 0.28 3.69
C LYS A 37 -15.98 0.91 4.97
N ARG A 38 -15.19 0.17 5.75
CA ARG A 38 -14.44 0.68 6.90
C ARG A 38 -13.05 1.12 6.46
N LYS A 39 -12.46 2.09 7.18
CA LYS A 39 -11.04 2.43 6.99
C LYS A 39 -10.10 1.34 7.48
N GLU A 40 -10.50 0.65 8.57
CA GLU A 40 -9.69 -0.38 9.20
C GLU A 40 -10.54 -1.63 9.48
N ALA A 41 -9.93 -2.80 9.35
CA ALA A 41 -10.55 -4.06 9.74
C ALA A 41 -10.73 -4.09 11.27
N LYS A 42 -11.81 -4.72 11.77
CA LYS A 42 -11.97 -4.95 13.20
C LYS A 42 -10.85 -5.85 13.72
N GLU A 43 -10.24 -5.49 14.85
CA GLU A 43 -9.31 -6.38 15.56
C GLU A 43 -10.00 -7.66 16.07
N TYR A 44 -11.31 -7.60 16.34
CA TYR A 44 -12.14 -8.70 16.85
C TYR A 44 -13.34 -8.95 15.95
N GLY A 45 -13.72 -10.22 15.78
CA GLY A 45 -14.88 -10.64 14.99
C GLY A 45 -14.56 -11.06 13.57
N THR A 46 -15.44 -10.77 12.61
CA THR A 46 -15.35 -11.27 11.23
C THR A 46 -14.21 -10.66 10.38
N LYS A 47 -13.44 -9.73 10.89
CA LYS A 47 -12.36 -8.99 10.18
C LYS A 47 -12.75 -8.41 8.81
N LYS A 48 -14.06 -8.28 8.54
CA LYS A 48 -14.55 -7.76 7.26
C LYS A 48 -14.36 -6.25 7.16
N LEU A 49 -13.88 -5.79 6.01
CA LEU A 49 -13.77 -4.37 5.65
C LEU A 49 -15.09 -3.79 5.17
N ILE A 50 -15.98 -4.61 4.63
CA ILE A 50 -17.31 -4.22 4.12
C ILE A 50 -18.39 -4.67 5.09
N GLU A 51 -19.26 -3.74 5.50
CA GLU A 51 -20.44 -3.98 6.32
C GLU A 51 -21.71 -3.75 5.51
N GLY A 52 -22.72 -4.58 5.77
CA GLY A 52 -24.02 -4.54 5.10
C GLY A 52 -24.44 -5.91 4.58
N ILE A 53 -25.54 -5.93 3.83
CA ILE A 53 -26.09 -7.15 3.23
C ILE A 53 -25.76 -7.13 1.74
N TYR A 54 -24.91 -8.04 1.30
CA TYR A 54 -24.52 -8.21 -0.10
C TYR A 54 -24.19 -9.67 -0.41
N LYS A 55 -24.13 -10.01 -1.68
CA LYS A 55 -23.77 -11.34 -2.19
C LYS A 55 -22.66 -11.21 -3.22
N SER A 56 -21.78 -12.22 -3.27
CA SER A 56 -20.76 -12.28 -4.32
C SER A 56 -21.41 -12.27 -5.72
N GLY A 57 -20.77 -11.53 -6.63
CA GLY A 57 -21.23 -11.34 -8.01
C GLY A 57 -22.17 -10.15 -8.22
N GLN A 58 -22.66 -9.51 -7.15
CA GLN A 58 -23.50 -8.31 -7.26
C GLN A 58 -22.71 -7.10 -7.77
N ASN A 59 -23.41 -6.22 -8.51
CA ASN A 59 -22.86 -4.97 -9.05
C ASN A 59 -22.95 -3.87 -7.99
N CYS A 60 -21.82 -3.27 -7.68
CA CYS A 60 -21.66 -2.21 -6.69
C CYS A 60 -21.40 -0.87 -7.37
N LEU A 61 -22.27 0.12 -7.09
CA LEU A 61 -22.02 1.52 -7.42
C LEU A 61 -21.18 2.16 -6.32
N LEU A 62 -19.99 2.66 -6.64
CA LEU A 62 -19.18 3.44 -5.71
C LEU A 62 -19.56 4.91 -5.73
N VAL A 63 -19.60 5.52 -4.55
CA VAL A 63 -19.89 6.96 -4.38
C VAL A 63 -18.72 7.61 -3.65
N GLU A 64 -18.17 8.68 -4.22
CA GLU A 64 -17.07 9.47 -3.67
C GLU A 64 -17.42 10.96 -3.68
N ASP A 65 -16.93 11.73 -2.73
CA ASP A 65 -17.15 13.17 -2.67
C ASP A 65 -16.22 13.92 -3.63
N VAL A 66 -14.92 13.62 -3.60
CA VAL A 66 -13.91 14.34 -4.40
C VAL A 66 -12.89 13.35 -4.99
N ILE A 67 -12.65 13.47 -6.28
CA ILE A 67 -11.54 12.78 -6.92
C ILE A 67 -10.36 13.74 -7.19
N THR A 68 -9.18 13.32 -6.77
CA THR A 68 -7.89 13.97 -7.05
C THR A 68 -7.04 13.08 -7.95
N SER A 69 -6.15 12.30 -7.34
CA SER A 69 -5.32 11.31 -8.04
C SER A 69 -6.06 9.99 -8.33
N GLY A 70 -7.21 9.73 -7.72
CA GLY A 70 -7.93 8.46 -7.84
C GLY A 70 -7.30 7.28 -7.10
N LYS A 71 -6.18 7.47 -6.39
CA LYS A 71 -5.46 6.36 -5.73
C LYS A 71 -6.30 5.69 -4.65
N SER A 72 -6.98 6.45 -3.80
CA SER A 72 -7.88 5.93 -2.76
C SER A 72 -9.06 5.14 -3.35
N LEU A 73 -9.57 5.59 -4.50
CA LEU A 73 -10.63 4.87 -5.21
C LEU A 73 -10.13 3.54 -5.77
N VAL A 74 -8.94 3.50 -6.37
CA VAL A 74 -8.33 2.24 -6.87
C VAL A 74 -8.17 1.24 -5.71
N GLU A 75 -7.70 1.68 -4.56
CA GLU A 75 -7.59 0.84 -3.35
C GLU A 75 -8.98 0.36 -2.88
N THR A 76 -9.97 1.26 -2.83
CA THR A 76 -11.34 0.91 -2.44
C THR A 76 -11.99 -0.08 -3.40
N ILE A 77 -11.81 0.09 -4.71
CA ILE A 77 -12.29 -0.84 -5.72
C ILE A 77 -11.71 -2.25 -5.47
N ALA A 78 -10.40 -2.34 -5.31
CA ALA A 78 -9.74 -3.63 -5.06
C ALA A 78 -10.26 -4.33 -3.79
N GLU A 79 -10.54 -3.58 -2.73
CA GLU A 79 -11.11 -4.12 -1.49
C GLU A 79 -12.56 -4.59 -1.67
N VAL A 80 -13.39 -3.83 -2.40
CA VAL A 80 -14.77 -4.19 -2.72
C VAL A 80 -14.82 -5.45 -3.61
N GLU A 81 -13.94 -5.51 -4.61
CA GLU A 81 -13.82 -6.66 -5.51
C GLU A 81 -13.27 -7.91 -4.80
N ASN A 82 -12.38 -7.76 -3.83
CA ASN A 82 -11.90 -8.87 -2.99
C ASN A 82 -13.02 -9.51 -2.13
N GLU A 83 -14.07 -8.77 -1.80
CA GLU A 83 -15.27 -9.31 -1.15
C GLU A 83 -16.24 -9.96 -2.15
N GLY A 84 -15.85 -10.06 -3.41
CA GLY A 84 -16.59 -10.73 -4.48
C GLY A 84 -17.63 -9.87 -5.19
N LEU A 85 -17.67 -8.57 -4.93
CA LEU A 85 -18.54 -7.63 -5.63
C LEU A 85 -17.90 -7.22 -6.97
N LYS A 86 -18.70 -6.65 -7.87
CA LYS A 86 -18.22 -6.11 -9.15
C LYS A 86 -18.40 -4.61 -9.16
N VAL A 87 -17.37 -3.87 -9.51
CA VAL A 87 -17.42 -2.43 -9.68
C VAL A 87 -17.26 -2.10 -11.16
N SER A 88 -18.23 -1.38 -11.73
CA SER A 88 -18.14 -0.87 -13.10
C SER A 88 -18.24 0.65 -13.15
N ASP A 89 -19.00 1.23 -12.23
CA ASP A 89 -19.38 2.63 -12.22
C ASP A 89 -19.09 3.30 -10.89
N ILE A 90 -18.64 4.53 -10.98
CA ILE A 90 -18.25 5.37 -9.84
C ILE A 90 -18.91 6.73 -10.01
N VAL A 91 -19.60 7.19 -8.99
CA VAL A 91 -20.14 8.56 -8.93
C VAL A 91 -19.24 9.41 -8.05
N VAL A 92 -18.84 10.56 -8.59
CA VAL A 92 -18.02 11.54 -7.88
C VAL A 92 -18.73 12.90 -7.92
N VAL A 93 -18.80 13.58 -6.79
CA VAL A 93 -19.41 14.92 -6.77
C VAL A 93 -18.50 15.93 -7.42
N LEU A 94 -17.22 15.96 -7.06
CA LEU A 94 -16.27 16.93 -7.59
C LEU A 94 -15.02 16.27 -8.18
N ASP A 95 -14.77 16.48 -9.46
CA ASP A 95 -13.48 16.17 -10.08
C ASP A 95 -12.55 17.38 -9.96
N ARG A 96 -11.44 17.23 -9.28
CA ARG A 96 -10.40 18.28 -9.17
C ARG A 96 -9.46 18.33 -10.38
N GLU A 97 -9.74 17.57 -11.42
CA GLU A 97 -8.99 17.54 -12.70
C GLU A 97 -7.48 17.28 -12.54
N GLN A 98 -7.12 16.51 -11.50
CA GLN A 98 -5.73 16.14 -11.20
C GLN A 98 -5.34 14.77 -11.76
N GLY A 99 -6.11 14.21 -12.69
CA GLY A 99 -5.80 12.96 -13.42
C GLY A 99 -6.52 11.72 -12.90
N GLY A 100 -7.16 11.76 -11.74
CA GLY A 100 -7.80 10.58 -11.14
C GLY A 100 -8.95 10.00 -11.95
N LYS A 101 -9.79 10.85 -12.55
CA LYS A 101 -10.86 10.41 -13.45
C LYS A 101 -10.29 9.66 -14.66
N GLN A 102 -9.27 10.22 -15.30
CA GLN A 102 -8.61 9.60 -16.45
C GLN A 102 -7.99 8.25 -16.06
N LEU A 103 -7.28 8.17 -14.94
CA LEU A 103 -6.70 6.91 -14.43
C LEU A 103 -7.74 5.79 -14.31
N LEU A 104 -8.91 6.10 -13.72
CA LEU A 104 -9.97 5.11 -13.54
C LEU A 104 -10.60 4.70 -14.86
N GLN A 105 -10.78 5.64 -15.79
CA GLN A 105 -11.28 5.36 -17.13
C GLN A 105 -10.32 4.47 -17.93
N GLU A 106 -9.01 4.71 -17.85
CA GLU A 106 -7.97 3.87 -18.45
C GLU A 106 -7.97 2.45 -17.87
N LYS A 107 -8.38 2.29 -16.60
CA LYS A 107 -8.57 0.99 -15.95
C LYS A 107 -9.90 0.31 -16.30
N GLY A 108 -10.76 0.96 -17.09
CA GLY A 108 -12.04 0.40 -17.57
C GLY A 108 -13.25 0.73 -16.71
N TYR A 109 -13.14 1.65 -15.75
CA TYR A 109 -14.26 2.09 -14.92
C TYR A 109 -14.98 3.29 -15.54
N HIS A 110 -16.32 3.34 -15.43
CA HIS A 110 -17.10 4.50 -15.83
C HIS A 110 -17.16 5.49 -14.67
N VAL A 111 -16.59 6.69 -14.84
CA VAL A 111 -16.57 7.73 -13.82
C VAL A 111 -17.53 8.84 -14.18
N HIS A 112 -18.62 8.93 -13.43
CA HIS A 112 -19.65 9.94 -13.53
C HIS A 112 -19.38 11.07 -12.54
N THR A 113 -19.12 12.27 -13.03
CA THR A 113 -18.84 13.44 -12.18
C THR A 113 -19.99 14.42 -12.25
N LEU A 114 -20.42 14.97 -11.10
CA LEU A 114 -21.44 16.01 -11.07
C LEU A 114 -20.87 17.36 -11.48
N PHE A 115 -19.67 17.68 -11.00
CA PHE A 115 -18.97 18.92 -11.30
C PHE A 115 -17.48 18.64 -11.52
N SER A 116 -16.87 19.42 -12.43
CA SER A 116 -15.42 19.59 -12.43
C SER A 116 -15.05 20.88 -11.70
N ILE A 117 -13.80 20.96 -11.22
CA ILE A 117 -13.33 22.18 -10.54
C ILE A 117 -13.34 23.38 -11.50
N SER A 118 -13.04 23.17 -12.79
CA SER A 118 -13.11 24.23 -13.81
C SER A 118 -14.52 24.77 -13.98
N GLU A 119 -15.55 23.91 -14.05
CA GLU A 119 -16.96 24.34 -14.11
C GLU A 119 -17.35 25.11 -12.85
N VAL A 120 -16.96 24.69 -11.68
CA VAL A 120 -17.25 25.40 -10.42
C VAL A 120 -16.58 26.77 -10.40
N VAL A 121 -15.34 26.88 -10.87
CA VAL A 121 -14.61 28.17 -10.97
C VAL A 121 -15.31 29.12 -11.95
N GLU A 122 -15.76 28.63 -13.11
CA GLU A 122 -16.50 29.44 -14.08
C GLU A 122 -17.83 29.97 -13.49
N ILE A 123 -18.61 29.09 -12.84
CA ILE A 123 -19.86 29.49 -12.19
C ILE A 123 -19.61 30.57 -11.13
N LEU A 124 -18.58 30.38 -10.27
CA LEU A 124 -18.26 31.35 -9.23
C LEU A 124 -17.76 32.68 -9.77
N LYS A 125 -17.09 32.68 -10.94
CA LYS A 125 -16.72 33.91 -11.67
C LYS A 125 -17.95 34.63 -12.22
N GLU A 126 -18.89 33.92 -12.83
CA GLU A 126 -20.12 34.47 -13.39
C GLU A 126 -21.00 35.16 -12.35
N VAL A 127 -20.97 34.70 -11.09
CA VAL A 127 -21.73 35.27 -9.97
C VAL A 127 -20.90 36.27 -9.13
N ASP A 128 -19.79 36.77 -9.65
CA ASP A 128 -18.88 37.72 -9.01
C ASP A 128 -18.31 37.27 -7.64
N HIS A 129 -18.21 35.95 -7.41
CA HIS A 129 -17.60 35.39 -6.19
C HIS A 129 -16.09 35.13 -6.32
N LEU A 130 -15.55 35.20 -7.54
CA LEU A 130 -14.11 35.10 -7.80
C LEU A 130 -13.66 36.22 -8.71
N THR A 131 -12.53 36.83 -8.36
CA THR A 131 -11.82 37.80 -9.22
C THR A 131 -11.04 37.06 -10.31
N GLU A 132 -10.70 37.79 -11.40
CA GLU A 132 -9.87 37.21 -12.48
C GLU A 132 -8.50 36.74 -11.97
N GLU A 133 -7.90 37.41 -10.98
CA GLU A 133 -6.64 37.06 -10.40
C GLU A 133 -6.72 35.72 -9.59
N GLU A 134 -7.83 35.51 -8.87
CA GLU A 134 -8.09 34.26 -8.15
C GLU A 134 -8.33 33.10 -9.13
N VAL A 135 -9.07 33.32 -10.20
CA VAL A 135 -9.27 32.32 -11.28
C VAL A 135 -7.93 31.91 -11.90
N LEU A 136 -7.05 32.87 -12.20
CA LEU A 136 -5.71 32.56 -12.72
C LEU A 136 -4.89 31.68 -11.74
N ARG A 137 -4.86 32.05 -10.45
CA ARG A 137 -4.15 31.27 -9.41
C ARG A 137 -4.71 29.84 -9.27
N ILE A 138 -6.03 29.68 -9.34
CA ILE A 138 -6.66 28.35 -9.27
C ILE A 138 -6.26 27.52 -10.48
N ASN A 139 -6.31 28.09 -11.68
CA ASN A 139 -5.94 27.40 -12.91
C ASN A 139 -4.45 27.01 -12.95
N GLU A 140 -3.56 27.86 -12.45
CA GLU A 140 -2.15 27.57 -12.27
C GLU A 140 -1.95 26.40 -11.27
N PHE A 141 -2.69 26.40 -10.15
CA PHE A 141 -2.65 25.33 -9.16
C PHE A 141 -3.13 24.00 -9.74
N ILE A 142 -4.25 23.99 -10.48
CA ILE A 142 -4.77 22.78 -11.14
C ILE A 142 -3.73 22.23 -12.12
N SER A 143 -3.18 23.11 -12.96
CA SER A 143 -2.20 22.72 -13.99
C SER A 143 -0.90 22.20 -13.39
N GLY A 144 -0.42 22.83 -12.29
CA GLY A 144 0.81 22.45 -11.61
C GLY A 144 0.69 21.17 -10.77
N ASN A 145 -0.55 20.71 -10.48
CA ASN A 145 -0.81 19.53 -9.66
C ASN A 145 -1.44 18.36 -10.44
N LYS A 146 -1.40 18.39 -11.77
CA LYS A 146 -1.77 17.24 -12.59
C LYS A 146 -0.78 16.10 -12.33
N ILE A 147 -1.31 14.97 -11.90
CA ILE A 147 -0.52 13.77 -11.69
C ILE A 147 -0.47 13.02 -13.02
N GLU A 148 0.71 13.01 -13.66
CA GLU A 148 0.95 12.08 -14.76
C GLU A 148 1.16 10.69 -14.16
N PHE A 149 0.20 9.82 -14.33
CA PHE A 149 0.38 8.39 -14.02
C PHE A 149 1.26 7.79 -15.11
N LYS A 150 2.56 7.76 -14.86
CA LYS A 150 3.41 6.81 -15.56
C LYS A 150 3.05 5.43 -15.00
N GLU A 151 2.52 4.54 -15.83
CA GLU A 151 2.52 3.13 -15.48
C GLU A 151 3.94 2.77 -15.06
N GLU A 152 4.16 2.55 -13.78
CA GLU A 152 5.38 1.90 -13.33
C GLU A 152 5.33 0.48 -13.91
N LYS A 153 5.93 0.29 -15.09
CA LYS A 153 6.21 -1.04 -15.60
C LYS A 153 6.87 -1.78 -14.46
N ARG A 154 6.19 -2.77 -13.90
CA ARG A 154 6.78 -3.64 -12.90
C ARG A 154 7.96 -4.34 -13.56
N LEU A 155 9.14 -3.80 -13.33
CA LEU A 155 10.37 -4.39 -13.83
C LEU A 155 10.52 -5.80 -13.22
N SER A 156 10.97 -6.75 -14.04
CA SER A 156 11.41 -8.05 -13.52
C SER A 156 12.59 -7.88 -12.56
N TYR A 157 12.90 -8.90 -11.78
CA TYR A 157 14.07 -8.83 -10.89
C TYR A 157 15.37 -8.66 -11.64
N GLU A 158 15.49 -9.25 -12.85
CA GLU A 158 16.65 -9.08 -13.75
C GLU A 158 16.77 -7.63 -14.19
N GLN A 159 15.68 -7.01 -14.64
CA GLN A 159 15.67 -5.59 -15.02
C GLN A 159 15.97 -4.66 -13.85
N LYS A 160 15.50 -5.01 -12.64
CA LYS A 160 15.85 -4.27 -11.42
C LYS A 160 17.32 -4.42 -11.07
N LEU A 161 17.90 -5.60 -11.27
CA LEU A 161 19.31 -5.88 -11.03
C LEU A 161 20.22 -5.04 -11.94
N GLU A 162 19.88 -4.93 -13.23
CA GLU A 162 20.61 -4.09 -14.19
C GLU A 162 20.65 -2.61 -13.77
N ASN A 163 19.57 -2.12 -13.17
CA ASN A 163 19.42 -0.71 -12.76
C ASN A 163 19.79 -0.46 -11.29
N CYS A 164 20.15 -1.48 -10.52
CA CYS A 164 20.47 -1.35 -9.09
C CYS A 164 21.94 -0.93 -8.91
N GLU A 165 22.20 0.23 -8.32
CA GLU A 165 23.57 0.69 -8.02
C GLU A 165 24.05 0.24 -6.64
N HIS A 166 23.13 0.02 -5.69
CA HIS A 166 23.48 -0.32 -4.32
C HIS A 166 23.97 -1.77 -4.20
N SER A 167 25.16 -1.98 -3.62
CA SER A 167 25.83 -3.28 -3.56
C SER A 167 25.02 -4.37 -2.86
N VAL A 168 24.39 -4.04 -1.72
CA VAL A 168 23.52 -5.00 -0.99
C VAL A 168 22.23 -5.25 -1.74
N GLY A 169 21.67 -4.21 -2.39
CA GLY A 169 20.50 -4.35 -3.26
C GLY A 169 20.76 -5.32 -4.42
N LYS A 170 21.93 -5.26 -5.04
CA LYS A 170 22.35 -6.23 -6.07
C LYS A 170 22.37 -7.64 -5.55
N LYS A 171 23.00 -7.86 -4.39
CA LYS A 171 23.05 -9.19 -3.76
C LYS A 171 21.66 -9.75 -3.47
N ILE A 172 20.74 -8.93 -2.94
CA ILE A 172 19.34 -9.33 -2.70
C ILE A 172 18.69 -9.82 -4.00
N LEU A 173 18.82 -9.04 -5.08
CA LEU A 173 18.22 -9.38 -6.37
C LEU A 173 18.85 -10.62 -6.99
N GLU A 174 20.19 -10.76 -6.93
CA GLU A 174 20.91 -11.95 -7.39
C GLU A 174 20.45 -13.23 -6.67
N ILE A 175 20.32 -13.17 -5.34
CA ILE A 175 19.83 -14.30 -4.53
C ILE A 175 18.37 -14.61 -4.86
N ALA A 176 17.53 -13.58 -4.99
CA ALA A 176 16.11 -13.73 -5.31
C ALA A 176 15.91 -14.39 -6.68
N ILE A 177 16.68 -14.01 -7.68
CA ILE A 177 16.69 -14.61 -9.02
C ILE A 177 17.15 -16.07 -8.95
N ALA A 178 18.30 -16.31 -8.29
CA ALA A 178 18.90 -17.64 -8.21
C ALA A 178 17.99 -18.66 -7.49
N LYS A 179 17.31 -18.23 -6.43
CA LYS A 179 16.41 -19.07 -5.63
C LYS A 179 14.95 -19.05 -6.09
N GLN A 180 14.61 -18.17 -7.03
CA GLN A 180 13.21 -17.90 -7.42
C GLN A 180 12.32 -17.60 -6.19
N SER A 181 12.86 -16.85 -5.23
CA SER A 181 12.24 -16.54 -3.96
C SER A 181 12.61 -15.12 -3.51
N ASN A 182 11.66 -14.39 -2.95
CA ASN A 182 11.87 -13.08 -2.34
C ASN A 182 11.59 -13.11 -0.83
N LEU A 183 11.56 -14.30 -0.23
CA LEU A 183 11.21 -14.48 1.17
C LEU A 183 12.34 -14.01 2.09
N ILE A 184 11.94 -13.34 3.16
CA ILE A 184 12.77 -13.04 4.33
C ILE A 184 12.14 -13.78 5.51
N ALA A 185 12.88 -14.67 6.16
CA ALA A 185 12.39 -15.37 7.34
C ALA A 185 12.76 -14.58 8.62
N SER A 186 11.83 -14.48 9.57
CA SER A 186 12.09 -13.88 10.89
C SER A 186 12.35 -14.98 11.91
N ALA A 187 13.54 -14.98 12.52
CA ALA A 187 13.95 -15.92 13.55
C ALA A 187 13.67 -15.34 14.94
N ASP A 188 12.42 -15.40 15.38
CA ASP A 188 11.99 -14.93 16.70
C ASP A 188 12.15 -16.04 17.74
N VAL A 189 13.39 -16.57 17.86
CA VAL A 189 13.79 -17.65 18.75
C VAL A 189 14.68 -17.14 19.86
N THR A 190 14.82 -17.91 20.96
CA THR A 190 15.46 -17.44 22.18
C THR A 190 16.77 -18.11 22.54
N THR A 191 17.19 -19.11 21.76
CA THR A 191 18.46 -19.82 21.98
C THR A 191 19.28 -19.93 20.69
N THR A 192 20.59 -19.99 20.83
CA THR A 192 21.53 -20.21 19.71
C THR A 192 21.20 -21.50 18.94
N LYS A 193 20.86 -22.56 19.62
CA LYS A 193 20.52 -23.84 18.99
C LYS A 193 19.30 -23.71 18.07
N GLU A 194 18.22 -23.14 18.58
CA GLU A 194 17.00 -22.92 17.79
C GLU A 194 17.27 -22.01 16.57
N LEU A 195 18.10 -20.99 16.74
CA LEU A 195 18.45 -20.07 15.65
C LEU A 195 19.18 -20.81 14.52
N LEU A 196 20.17 -21.66 14.86
CA LEU A 196 20.95 -22.40 13.86
C LEU A 196 20.11 -23.49 13.18
N GLU A 197 19.27 -24.20 13.92
CA GLU A 197 18.35 -25.19 13.37
C GLU A 197 17.33 -24.54 12.43
N PHE A 198 16.78 -23.39 12.80
CA PHE A 198 15.87 -22.62 11.95
C PHE A 198 16.58 -22.12 10.67
N ALA A 199 17.78 -21.53 10.80
CA ALA A 199 18.56 -21.06 9.67
C ALA A 199 18.93 -22.19 8.69
N GLU A 200 19.26 -23.38 9.17
CA GLU A 200 19.53 -24.56 8.33
C GLU A 200 18.29 -24.98 7.53
N GLN A 201 17.12 -24.98 8.17
CA GLN A 201 15.85 -25.38 7.53
C GLN A 201 15.37 -24.41 6.47
N VAL A 202 15.37 -23.10 6.77
CA VAL A 202 14.80 -22.08 5.86
C VAL A 202 15.83 -21.55 4.86
N GLY A 203 17.11 -21.67 5.17
CA GLY A 203 18.22 -21.11 4.40
C GLY A 203 18.15 -21.34 2.88
N PRO A 204 17.84 -22.56 2.39
CA PRO A 204 17.72 -22.83 0.96
C PRO A 204 16.64 -21.97 0.25
N HIS A 205 15.64 -21.46 0.96
CA HIS A 205 14.42 -20.86 0.41
C HIS A 205 14.32 -19.34 0.58
N ILE A 206 15.21 -18.73 1.38
CA ILE A 206 15.14 -17.32 1.76
C ILE A 206 16.24 -16.49 1.12
N VAL A 207 15.96 -15.20 0.93
CA VAL A 207 16.95 -14.20 0.51
C VAL A 207 17.71 -13.66 1.71
N ALA A 208 17.04 -13.46 2.83
CA ALA A 208 17.66 -13.02 4.07
C ALA A 208 17.01 -13.68 5.28
N LEU A 209 17.79 -13.85 6.33
CA LEU A 209 17.35 -14.24 7.66
C LEU A 209 17.36 -13.01 8.56
N LYS A 210 16.19 -12.62 9.07
CA LYS A 210 16.06 -11.54 10.04
C LYS A 210 16.21 -12.09 11.46
N THR A 211 17.08 -11.46 12.25
CA THR A 211 17.33 -11.82 13.65
C THR A 211 16.99 -10.67 14.58
N HIS A 212 16.72 -11.01 15.83
CA HIS A 212 16.71 -10.15 16.99
C HIS A 212 17.73 -10.68 17.99
N ILE A 213 18.99 -10.33 17.77
CA ILE A 213 20.11 -10.98 18.49
C ILE A 213 20.07 -10.74 20.00
N ASP A 214 19.41 -9.69 20.44
CA ASP A 214 19.27 -9.32 21.83
C ASP A 214 18.27 -10.17 22.64
N ILE A 215 17.43 -10.99 21.97
CA ILE A 215 16.55 -11.96 22.63
C ILE A 215 17.19 -13.36 22.80
N ILE A 216 18.37 -13.58 22.22
CA ILE A 216 19.09 -14.86 22.35
C ILE A 216 19.74 -14.95 23.73
N SER A 217 19.20 -15.78 24.59
CA SER A 217 19.58 -15.87 26.03
C SER A 217 20.99 -16.39 26.25
N ASP A 218 21.45 -17.32 25.40
CA ASP A 218 22.77 -17.97 25.46
C ASP A 218 23.74 -17.40 24.40
N PHE A 219 23.51 -16.14 23.97
CA PHE A 219 24.33 -15.49 22.93
C PHE A 219 25.82 -15.50 23.29
N ASP A 220 26.59 -16.03 22.35
CA ASP A 220 28.05 -16.00 22.32
C ASP A 220 28.51 -15.74 20.89
N SER A 221 29.40 -14.77 20.71
CA SER A 221 29.82 -14.33 19.36
C SER A 221 30.38 -15.48 18.51
N ASP A 222 31.17 -16.34 19.12
CA ASP A 222 31.86 -17.44 18.41
C ASP A 222 30.92 -18.61 18.16
N LYS A 223 30.02 -18.89 19.09
CA LYS A 223 29.11 -20.03 19.02
C LYS A 223 27.80 -19.71 18.28
N THR A 224 27.42 -18.45 18.23
CA THR A 224 26.18 -18.00 17.57
C THR A 224 26.46 -17.45 16.18
N ILE A 225 27.35 -16.44 16.09
CA ILE A 225 27.52 -15.68 14.84
C ILE A 225 28.39 -16.43 13.82
N LEU A 226 29.49 -17.06 14.23
CA LEU A 226 30.34 -17.79 13.27
C LEU A 226 29.57 -18.92 12.57
N PRO A 227 28.89 -19.84 13.28
CA PRO A 227 28.09 -20.86 12.62
C PRO A 227 26.93 -20.31 11.79
N LEU A 228 26.31 -19.20 12.22
CA LEU A 228 25.26 -18.55 11.46
C LEU A 228 25.78 -17.99 10.13
N LYS A 229 26.97 -17.40 10.10
CA LYS A 229 27.64 -16.94 8.87
C LYS A 229 28.02 -18.10 7.95
N ASP A 230 28.45 -19.23 8.52
CA ASP A 230 28.71 -20.45 7.74
C ASP A 230 27.43 -20.94 7.06
N LEU A 231 26.30 -20.95 7.77
CA LEU A 231 24.98 -21.29 7.20
C LEU A 231 24.54 -20.28 6.13
N ALA A 232 24.74 -18.99 6.38
CA ALA A 232 24.44 -17.94 5.40
C ALA A 232 25.24 -18.12 4.11
N THR A 233 26.52 -18.47 4.24
CA THR A 233 27.38 -18.79 3.09
C THR A 233 26.96 -20.08 2.38
N LYS A 234 26.72 -21.16 3.16
CA LYS A 234 26.29 -22.48 2.65
C LYS A 234 25.02 -22.40 1.83
N HIS A 235 24.04 -21.68 2.33
CA HIS A 235 22.71 -21.58 1.71
C HIS A 235 22.51 -20.30 0.90
N ASN A 236 23.52 -19.43 0.80
CA ASN A 236 23.47 -18.17 0.06
C ASN A 236 22.29 -17.30 0.46
N PHE A 237 22.26 -16.83 1.71
CA PHE A 237 21.31 -15.83 2.19
C PHE A 237 22.04 -14.73 2.97
N LEU A 238 21.40 -13.56 3.12
CA LEU A 238 21.92 -12.43 3.87
C LEU A 238 21.47 -12.46 5.32
N LEU A 239 22.30 -11.90 6.21
CA LEU A 239 21.97 -11.71 7.62
C LEU A 239 21.41 -10.30 7.83
N MET A 240 20.19 -10.20 8.32
CA MET A 240 19.52 -8.96 8.66
C MET A 240 19.27 -8.89 10.17
N GLU A 241 19.82 -7.85 10.82
CA GLU A 241 19.55 -7.61 12.24
C GLU A 241 18.53 -6.51 12.44
N ASP A 242 17.39 -6.82 13.03
CA ASP A 242 16.28 -5.88 13.27
C ASP A 242 16.24 -5.38 14.72
N ARG A 243 17.41 -5.13 15.31
CA ARG A 243 17.48 -4.54 16.64
C ARG A 243 17.02 -3.10 16.64
N LYS A 244 16.13 -2.75 17.55
CA LYS A 244 15.67 -1.37 17.75
C LYS A 244 16.66 -0.61 18.64
N PHE A 245 17.21 0.49 18.12
CA PHE A 245 18.06 1.40 18.87
C PHE A 245 17.21 2.56 19.38
N GLY A 246 17.11 2.68 20.70
CA GLY A 246 16.30 3.73 21.37
C GLY A 246 17.09 4.99 21.76
N ASP A 247 18.28 5.22 21.21
CA ASP A 247 19.17 6.29 21.60
C ASP A 247 19.60 7.13 20.39
N ILE A 248 20.37 8.20 20.62
CA ILE A 248 20.82 9.14 19.61
C ILE A 248 22.36 9.08 19.42
N GLY A 249 22.80 9.45 18.19
CA GLY A 249 24.18 9.77 17.87
C GLY A 249 25.21 8.74 18.33
N ASN A 250 26.13 9.17 19.16
CA ASN A 250 27.27 8.37 19.62
C ASN A 250 26.91 7.06 20.30
N THR A 251 25.84 7.04 21.12
CA THR A 251 25.42 5.82 21.81
C THR A 251 24.90 4.78 20.82
N GLN A 252 24.13 5.17 19.81
CA GLN A 252 23.70 4.28 18.74
C GLN A 252 24.89 3.70 17.97
N GLU A 253 25.88 4.51 17.62
CA GLU A 253 27.08 4.06 16.92
C GLU A 253 27.87 3.04 17.75
N LEU A 254 28.04 3.30 19.05
CA LEU A 254 28.70 2.37 19.97
C LEU A 254 27.90 1.05 20.14
N GLN A 255 26.59 1.09 20.16
CA GLN A 255 25.72 -0.10 20.20
C GLN A 255 25.82 -0.93 18.91
N TYR A 256 25.88 -0.27 17.75
CA TYR A 256 25.96 -0.92 16.45
C TYR A 256 27.33 -1.50 16.15
N ARG A 257 28.41 -0.71 16.38
CA ARG A 257 29.79 -1.11 16.07
C ARG A 257 30.50 -1.85 17.20
N GLY A 258 30.07 -1.63 18.45
CA GLY A 258 30.71 -2.14 19.66
C GLY A 258 29.79 -3.00 20.51
N GLY A 259 30.03 -2.94 21.83
CA GLY A 259 29.25 -3.67 22.82
C GLY A 259 29.34 -5.19 22.66
N LYS A 260 28.32 -5.88 23.19
CA LYS A 260 28.26 -7.36 23.20
C LYS A 260 28.02 -7.95 21.81
N TYR A 261 27.20 -7.30 21.00
CA TYR A 261 26.67 -7.88 19.76
C TYR A 261 27.46 -7.55 18.50
N LYS A 262 28.19 -6.43 18.45
CA LYS A 262 29.05 -5.97 17.33
C LYS A 262 28.35 -6.14 15.96
N ILE A 263 27.12 -5.68 15.83
CA ILE A 263 26.21 -5.95 14.69
C ILE A 263 26.87 -5.62 13.35
N SER A 264 27.56 -4.46 13.26
CA SER A 264 28.23 -4.02 12.04
C SER A 264 29.32 -4.95 11.50
N HIS A 265 29.74 -5.97 12.27
CA HIS A 265 30.79 -6.89 11.85
C HIS A 265 30.23 -8.17 11.19
N TRP A 266 28.94 -8.38 11.24
CA TRP A 266 28.35 -9.61 10.74
C TRP A 266 27.03 -9.46 10.01
N ALA A 267 26.21 -8.44 10.30
CA ALA A 267 24.98 -8.20 9.58
C ALA A 267 25.26 -7.56 8.20
N ASP A 268 24.55 -8.02 7.18
CA ASP A 268 24.59 -7.48 5.81
C ASP A 268 23.58 -6.33 5.67
N LEU A 269 22.49 -6.38 6.47
CA LEU A 269 21.34 -5.48 6.48
C LEU A 269 20.99 -5.06 7.89
#